data_f7e0156eed17a231b55ee1600d35a0d4
#
_entry.id   f7e0156eed17a231b55ee1600d35a0d4
#
_cell.length_a   1.000
_cell.length_b   1.000
_cell.length_c   1.000
_cell.angle_alpha   90.00
_cell.angle_beta   90.00
_cell.angle_gamma   90.00
#
_symmetry.space_group_name_H-M   'P 1'
#
loop_
_entity.id
_entity.type
_entity.pdbx_description
1 polymer ?
#
loop_
_entity_poly.entity_id
_entity_poly.type
_entity_poly.pdbx_seq_one_letter_code
_entity_poly.pdbx_strand_id
1 'polypeptide(L)'
;MRILLLSHNHVTSGSFFQDYLAGIAQAAQQLGHETLTFGYERVGESNPAEEDSLYRLVLKHPVDLVIDPCCWGYALSQGRVWDGSKDGEALFDSIDASVIGLLCDQPYYQPLQGIVSNRLHAAVPDLSHAAQIALLLPDLNLRSTAFIPPAARAENDRSIPWAQRDIDLLYVGNLKHDALQRPWRQSPEAARCDQLADRAIARPDLPLHKVLIDMIRDEHIETTVADMTLWLQRVEYFVRARLRQIAVRAATASGLRMLIVGDGWAGGDDWPSSVTIRPPLSYEECFVLAGRSKMALDASTYLNGANDRIFNYVVNRCLPVTNARGWLERQFGDQGMRFYSISDVDEVGATLRHALSPSLADEMEAMRATALRQHNWRERLATLLEAVRDTD
;
A
#
# COMPACT_ATOMS: atom_id res chain seq x y z
N MET A 1 15.30 10.17 -20.68
CA MET A 1 15.61 10.41 -19.25
C MET A 1 16.28 9.18 -18.68
N ARG A 2 17.14 9.38 -17.70
CA ARG A 2 17.72 8.30 -16.88
C ARG A 2 17.07 8.33 -15.49
N ILE A 3 16.48 7.23 -15.09
CA ILE A 3 15.73 7.09 -13.85
C ILE A 3 16.54 6.21 -12.89
N LEU A 4 16.82 6.72 -11.69
CA LEU A 4 17.43 5.95 -10.60
C LEU A 4 16.34 5.33 -9.75
N LEU A 5 16.38 4.01 -9.58
CA LEU A 5 15.51 3.25 -8.70
C LEU A 5 16.27 2.91 -7.42
N LEU A 6 15.81 3.41 -6.28
CA LEU A 6 16.37 3.05 -4.98
C LEU A 6 15.70 1.76 -4.49
N SER A 7 16.49 0.77 -4.13
CA SER A 7 16.00 -0.57 -3.74
C SER A 7 16.51 -0.95 -2.36
N HIS A 8 15.60 -1.19 -1.44
CA HIS A 8 15.95 -1.74 -0.13
C HIS A 8 16.12 -3.26 -0.21
N ASN A 9 17.26 -3.76 0.28
CA ASN A 9 17.65 -5.17 0.18
C ASN A 9 17.15 -6.06 1.33
N HIS A 10 16.30 -5.56 2.21
CA HIS A 10 15.86 -6.31 3.39
C HIS A 10 14.93 -7.48 3.04
N VAL A 11 15.24 -8.66 3.57
CA VAL A 11 14.64 -9.96 3.21
C VAL A 11 13.13 -10.05 3.49
N THR A 12 12.59 -9.35 4.49
CA THR A 12 11.17 -9.48 4.89
C THR A 12 10.18 -8.71 4.02
N SER A 13 10.65 -7.67 3.33
CA SER A 13 9.85 -6.88 2.37
C SER A 13 10.32 -7.04 0.93
N GLY A 14 11.39 -7.83 0.73
CA GLY A 14 12.19 -7.84 -0.50
C GLY A 14 11.40 -8.15 -1.77
N SER A 15 10.55 -9.14 -1.77
CA SER A 15 9.85 -9.56 -2.98
C SER A 15 8.79 -8.56 -3.45
N PHE A 16 8.08 -7.89 -2.54
CA PHE A 16 7.08 -6.88 -2.88
C PHE A 16 7.73 -5.66 -3.57
N PHE A 17 8.72 -5.04 -2.93
CA PHE A 17 9.40 -3.88 -3.50
C PHE A 17 10.18 -4.23 -4.76
N GLN A 18 10.79 -5.41 -4.83
CA GLN A 18 11.47 -5.88 -6.03
C GLN A 18 10.50 -6.03 -7.21
N ASP A 19 9.29 -6.57 -6.97
CA ASP A 19 8.26 -6.67 -7.99
C ASP A 19 7.79 -5.30 -8.50
N TYR A 20 7.60 -4.33 -7.58
CA TYR A 20 7.27 -2.94 -7.91
C TYR A 20 8.36 -2.30 -8.78
N LEU A 21 9.60 -2.35 -8.32
CA LEU A 21 10.73 -1.73 -9.04
C LEU A 21 10.97 -2.41 -10.39
N ALA A 22 10.82 -3.73 -10.49
CA ALA A 22 10.89 -4.44 -11.76
C ALA A 22 9.78 -3.99 -12.73
N GLY A 23 8.56 -3.79 -12.23
CA GLY A 23 7.46 -3.25 -13.02
C GLY A 23 7.72 -1.83 -13.51
N ILE A 24 8.24 -0.96 -12.65
CA ILE A 24 8.63 0.42 -13.00
C ILE A 24 9.77 0.42 -14.00
N ALA A 25 10.81 -0.41 -13.82
CA ALA A 25 11.95 -0.51 -14.75
C ALA A 25 11.50 -0.95 -16.14
N GLN A 26 10.62 -1.96 -16.22
CA GLN A 26 10.05 -2.43 -17.48
C GLN A 26 9.21 -1.32 -18.17
N ALA A 27 8.40 -0.61 -17.39
CA ALA A 27 7.61 0.52 -17.89
C ALA A 27 8.49 1.66 -18.42
N ALA A 28 9.56 1.99 -17.71
CA ALA A 28 10.52 3.00 -18.12
C ALA A 28 11.16 2.63 -19.47
N GLN A 29 11.58 1.39 -19.62
CA GLN A 29 12.14 0.90 -20.90
C GLN A 29 11.10 0.99 -22.04
N GLN A 30 9.83 0.62 -21.79
CA GLN A 30 8.74 0.72 -22.77
C GLN A 30 8.44 2.17 -23.18
N LEU A 31 8.72 3.13 -22.29
CA LEU A 31 8.58 4.57 -22.55
C LEU A 31 9.85 5.21 -23.12
N GLY A 32 10.90 4.41 -23.40
CA GLY A 32 12.15 4.89 -23.98
C GLY A 32 13.09 5.55 -22.95
N HIS A 33 12.99 5.20 -21.67
CA HIS A 33 13.86 5.69 -20.60
C HIS A 33 14.88 4.64 -20.18
N GLU A 34 16.04 5.10 -19.72
CA GLU A 34 17.09 4.28 -19.12
C GLU A 34 16.84 4.17 -17.60
N THR A 35 17.10 3.01 -17.01
CA THR A 35 17.03 2.82 -15.57
C THR A 35 18.36 2.40 -14.99
N LEU A 36 18.69 2.95 -13.82
CA LEU A 36 19.75 2.49 -12.94
C LEU A 36 19.10 2.01 -11.63
N THR A 37 19.68 1.01 -10.99
CA THR A 37 19.22 0.57 -9.67
C THR A 37 20.34 0.69 -8.67
N PHE A 38 20.05 1.26 -7.51
CA PHE A 38 20.95 1.30 -6.36
C PHE A 38 20.32 0.57 -5.19
N GLY A 39 20.98 -0.50 -4.72
CA GLY A 39 20.58 -1.27 -3.57
C GLY A 39 21.22 -0.74 -2.28
N TYR A 40 20.44 -0.65 -1.19
CA TYR A 40 20.92 -0.29 0.14
C TYR A 40 20.32 -1.22 1.20
N GLU A 41 20.99 -1.34 2.36
CA GLU A 41 20.61 -2.36 3.37
C GLU A 41 19.90 -1.77 4.59
N ARG A 42 20.10 -0.48 4.91
CA ARG A 42 19.56 0.13 6.13
C ARG A 42 18.53 1.20 5.83
N VAL A 43 17.36 1.04 6.43
CA VAL A 43 16.27 2.00 6.35
C VAL A 43 16.44 3.10 7.38
N GLY A 44 16.42 4.35 6.92
CA GLY A 44 16.38 5.52 7.81
C GLY A 44 17.67 5.79 8.61
N GLU A 45 18.75 5.03 8.36
CA GLU A 45 20.05 5.24 8.97
C GLU A 45 21.07 5.71 7.91
N SER A 46 21.89 6.69 8.28
CA SER A 46 23.04 7.09 7.48
C SER A 46 24.08 5.97 7.45
N ASN A 47 24.48 5.55 6.25
CA ASN A 47 25.59 4.63 6.04
C ASN A 47 26.60 5.30 5.11
N PRO A 48 27.74 5.80 5.65
CA PRO A 48 28.73 6.53 4.87
C PRO A 48 29.26 5.79 3.63
N ALA A 49 29.34 4.47 3.69
CA ALA A 49 29.84 3.68 2.55
C ALA A 49 28.79 3.57 1.44
N GLU A 50 27.51 3.44 1.79
CA GLU A 50 26.40 3.42 0.83
C GLU A 50 26.20 4.80 0.22
N GLU A 51 26.26 5.86 1.04
CA GLU A 51 26.20 7.25 0.58
C GLU A 51 27.30 7.55 -0.45
N ASP A 52 28.56 7.19 -0.15
CA ASP A 52 29.70 7.36 -1.04
C ASP A 52 29.54 6.57 -2.35
N SER A 53 28.97 5.35 -2.26
CA SER A 53 28.71 4.51 -3.41
C SER A 53 27.60 5.09 -4.31
N LEU A 54 26.53 5.60 -3.70
CA LEU A 54 25.43 6.28 -4.39
C LEU A 54 25.94 7.54 -5.10
N TYR A 55 26.74 8.35 -4.40
CA TYR A 55 27.34 9.55 -4.98
C TYR A 55 28.21 9.25 -6.19
N ARG A 56 29.10 8.27 -6.10
CA ARG A 56 29.92 7.84 -7.25
C ARG A 56 29.09 7.35 -8.41
N LEU A 57 27.99 6.66 -8.13
CA LEU A 57 27.07 6.19 -9.17
C LEU A 57 26.46 7.37 -9.93
N VAL A 58 25.91 8.37 -9.24
CA VAL A 58 25.22 9.51 -9.87
C VAL A 58 26.21 10.47 -10.55
N LEU A 59 27.43 10.62 -10.03
CA LEU A 59 28.49 11.37 -10.70
C LEU A 59 28.91 10.72 -12.03
N LYS A 60 29.03 9.41 -12.05
CA LYS A 60 29.39 8.65 -13.24
C LYS A 60 28.26 8.58 -14.25
N HIS A 61 27.03 8.52 -13.77
CA HIS A 61 25.82 8.36 -14.55
C HIS A 61 24.79 9.40 -14.12
N PRO A 62 24.84 10.63 -14.62
CA PRO A 62 23.88 11.67 -14.28
C PRO A 62 22.44 11.17 -14.45
N VAL A 63 21.58 11.44 -13.46
CA VAL A 63 20.18 11.01 -13.40
C VAL A 63 19.26 12.22 -13.45
N ASP A 64 18.10 12.06 -14.10
CA ASP A 64 17.09 13.10 -14.23
C ASP A 64 15.99 12.96 -13.15
N LEU A 65 15.79 11.71 -12.69
CA LEU A 65 14.71 11.35 -11.78
C LEU A 65 15.16 10.24 -10.84
N VAL A 66 14.74 10.34 -9.59
CA VAL A 66 14.91 9.31 -8.56
C VAL A 66 13.52 8.79 -8.15
N ILE A 67 13.33 7.48 -8.10
CA ILE A 67 12.13 6.85 -7.54
C ILE A 67 12.53 6.07 -6.30
N ASP A 68 11.97 6.46 -5.15
CA ASP A 68 12.30 5.94 -3.83
C ASP A 68 11.04 5.34 -3.15
N PRO A 69 10.93 4.02 -3.09
CA PRO A 69 9.84 3.38 -2.36
C PRO A 69 9.87 3.77 -0.87
N CYS A 70 8.74 4.26 -0.39
CA CYS A 70 8.55 4.71 0.99
C CYS A 70 9.48 5.85 1.45
N CYS A 71 10.19 6.52 0.57
CA CYS A 71 11.20 7.54 0.90
C CYS A 71 12.32 7.03 1.83
N TRP A 72 12.55 5.73 1.87
CA TRP A 72 13.54 5.14 2.77
C TRP A 72 14.97 5.39 2.33
N GLY A 73 15.22 5.41 1.02
CA GLY A 73 16.53 5.67 0.45
C GLY A 73 16.89 7.17 0.44
N TYR A 74 15.88 8.03 0.52
CA TYR A 74 16.12 9.47 0.59
C TYR A 74 16.96 9.86 1.82
N ALA A 75 16.80 9.15 2.92
CA ALA A 75 17.61 9.34 4.14
C ALA A 75 19.12 9.19 3.89
N LEU A 76 19.54 8.41 2.86
CA LEU A 76 20.94 8.28 2.45
C LEU A 76 21.51 9.58 1.91
N SER A 77 20.68 10.50 1.43
CA SER A 77 21.14 11.77 0.83
C SER A 77 21.10 12.96 1.79
N GLN A 78 20.51 12.80 2.98
CA GLN A 78 20.21 13.94 3.87
C GLN A 78 21.33 14.33 4.84
N GLY A 79 22.29 13.47 5.07
CA GLY A 79 23.29 13.68 6.12
C GLY A 79 24.57 14.40 5.69
N ARG A 80 24.78 14.67 4.40
CA ARG A 80 26.06 15.18 3.87
C ARG A 80 25.94 16.26 2.86
N VAL A 81 26.73 17.21 3.09
CA VAL A 81 27.21 18.19 2.15
C VAL A 81 28.30 17.56 1.29
N TRP A 82 28.02 17.42 0.02
CA TRP A 82 28.94 16.78 -0.94
C TRP A 82 30.15 17.64 -1.33
N ASP A 83 30.14 18.90 -0.95
CA ASP A 83 31.27 19.82 -1.10
C ASP A 83 32.18 19.90 0.13
N GLY A 84 31.89 19.10 1.18
CA GLY A 84 32.64 19.09 2.45
C GLY A 84 32.23 20.20 3.42
N SER A 85 31.24 21.02 3.12
CA SER A 85 30.68 22.03 4.02
C SER A 85 29.53 21.45 4.86
N LYS A 86 29.29 21.99 6.06
CA LYS A 86 28.18 21.50 6.91
C LYS A 86 26.80 22.03 6.52
N ASP A 87 26.75 22.97 5.59
CA ASP A 87 25.58 23.75 5.21
C ASP A 87 25.18 23.58 3.74
N GLY A 88 25.59 22.50 3.10
CA GLY A 88 25.31 22.27 1.69
C GLY A 88 24.00 21.53 1.41
N GLU A 89 23.69 21.45 0.14
CA GLU A 89 22.45 20.83 -0.36
C GLU A 89 22.48 19.31 -0.21
N ALA A 90 21.32 18.68 -0.04
CA ALA A 90 21.17 17.24 -0.14
C ALA A 90 21.62 16.73 -1.51
N LEU A 91 22.11 15.50 -1.60
CA LEU A 91 22.65 14.94 -2.86
C LEU A 91 21.72 15.17 -4.05
N PHE A 92 20.45 14.86 -3.92
CA PHE A 92 19.51 14.94 -5.04
C PHE A 92 19.16 16.37 -5.43
N ASP A 93 19.22 17.31 -4.48
CA ASP A 93 19.08 18.73 -4.79
C ASP A 93 20.33 19.28 -5.53
N SER A 94 21.52 18.80 -5.14
CA SER A 94 22.80 19.21 -5.76
C SER A 94 23.00 18.71 -7.19
N ILE A 95 22.39 17.58 -7.56
CA ILE A 95 22.49 16.99 -8.91
C ILE A 95 21.32 17.36 -9.83
N ASP A 96 20.42 18.23 -9.40
CA ASP A 96 19.28 18.72 -10.19
C ASP A 96 18.27 17.62 -10.60
N ALA A 97 18.16 16.56 -9.81
CA ALA A 97 17.24 15.46 -10.05
C ALA A 97 15.94 15.62 -9.26
N SER A 98 14.79 15.44 -9.92
CA SER A 98 13.51 15.32 -9.22
C SER A 98 13.44 14.00 -8.43
N VAL A 99 12.84 14.01 -7.25
CA VAL A 99 12.71 12.83 -6.39
C VAL A 99 11.23 12.49 -6.20
N ILE A 100 10.87 11.25 -6.46
CA ILE A 100 9.52 10.73 -6.22
C ILE A 100 9.56 9.76 -5.05
N GLY A 101 8.94 10.14 -3.94
CA GLY A 101 8.61 9.23 -2.85
C GLY A 101 7.38 8.41 -3.20
N LEU A 102 7.57 7.13 -3.53
CA LEU A 102 6.47 6.21 -3.81
C LEU A 102 5.93 5.64 -2.50
N LEU A 103 4.89 6.23 -1.95
CA LEU A 103 4.34 5.81 -0.66
C LEU A 103 3.58 4.48 -0.82
N CYS A 104 3.89 3.52 0.05
CA CYS A 104 3.29 2.19 0.03
C CYS A 104 2.41 1.90 1.26
N ASP A 105 2.36 2.81 2.21
CA ASP A 105 1.53 2.77 3.41
C ASP A 105 1.05 4.19 3.77
N GLN A 106 0.42 4.34 4.94
CA GLN A 106 -0.07 5.64 5.41
C GLN A 106 1.09 6.65 5.53
N PRO A 107 0.88 7.93 5.14
CA PRO A 107 1.94 8.94 5.13
C PRO A 107 2.66 9.13 6.47
N TYR A 108 1.95 8.99 7.59
CA TYR A 108 2.53 9.17 8.93
C TYR A 108 3.43 8.02 9.38
N TYR A 109 3.55 6.93 8.60
CA TYR A 109 4.56 5.87 8.83
C TYR A 109 5.81 6.09 7.99
N GLN A 110 5.78 6.99 7.04
CA GLN A 110 6.90 7.24 6.14
C GLN A 110 7.87 8.25 6.78
N PRO A 111 9.17 8.14 6.54
CA PRO A 111 10.18 9.05 7.08
C PRO A 111 10.19 10.39 6.33
N LEU A 112 9.03 11.02 6.22
CA LEU A 112 8.87 12.29 5.52
C LEU A 112 9.19 13.51 6.41
N GLN A 113 9.21 13.32 7.73
CA GLN A 113 9.54 14.39 8.67
C GLN A 113 11.02 14.76 8.55
N GLY A 114 11.28 16.05 8.42
CA GLY A 114 12.64 16.57 8.30
C GLY A 114 13.25 16.44 6.91
N ILE A 115 12.51 15.97 5.92
CA ILE A 115 12.96 16.05 4.52
C ILE A 115 12.94 17.52 4.11
N VAL A 116 14.13 18.04 3.79
CA VAL A 116 14.31 19.37 3.22
C VAL A 116 14.75 19.19 1.77
N SER A 117 13.82 19.32 0.86
CA SER A 117 14.10 19.29 -0.59
C SER A 117 13.12 20.18 -1.34
N ASN A 118 13.62 20.86 -2.36
CA ASN A 118 12.79 21.63 -3.28
C ASN A 118 12.35 20.80 -4.51
N ARG A 119 12.63 19.48 -4.52
CA ARG A 119 12.45 18.62 -5.69
C ARG A 119 11.66 17.35 -5.37
N LEU A 120 11.07 17.27 -4.15
CA LEU A 120 10.34 16.10 -3.72
C LEU A 120 8.90 16.13 -4.24
N HIS A 121 8.50 15.03 -4.86
CA HIS A 121 7.13 14.70 -5.24
C HIS A 121 6.67 13.48 -4.45
N ALA A 122 5.39 13.40 -4.10
CA ALA A 122 4.83 12.22 -3.46
C ALA A 122 3.88 11.48 -4.41
N ALA A 123 4.10 10.17 -4.57
CA ALA A 123 3.17 9.28 -5.24
C ALA A 123 2.39 8.49 -4.19
N VAL A 124 1.08 8.62 -4.16
CA VAL A 124 0.23 8.06 -3.10
C VAL A 124 -0.74 6.99 -3.62
N PRO A 125 -0.93 5.86 -2.91
CA PRO A 125 -1.82 4.78 -3.33
C PRO A 125 -3.30 5.02 -3.01
N ASP A 126 -3.61 6.08 -2.24
CA ASP A 126 -4.97 6.47 -1.84
C ASP A 126 -5.13 7.98 -1.95
N LEU A 127 -6.23 8.44 -2.54
CA LEU A 127 -6.52 9.86 -2.74
C LEU A 127 -6.60 10.66 -1.42
N SER A 128 -6.93 10.00 -0.31
CA SER A 128 -7.00 10.66 1.00
C SER A 128 -5.62 10.98 1.59
N HIS A 129 -4.55 10.36 1.08
CA HIS A 129 -3.20 10.57 1.60
C HIS A 129 -2.66 11.97 1.33
N ALA A 130 -3.05 12.61 0.23
CA ALA A 130 -2.67 14.01 -0.03
C ALA A 130 -3.16 14.94 1.09
N ALA A 131 -4.41 14.75 1.53
CA ALA A 131 -4.97 15.52 2.65
C ALA A 131 -4.30 15.18 3.99
N GLN A 132 -3.88 13.93 4.19
CA GLN A 132 -3.10 13.54 5.39
C GLN A 132 -1.73 14.21 5.41
N ILE A 133 -1.02 14.23 4.28
CA ILE A 133 0.28 14.90 4.17
C ILE A 133 0.13 16.38 4.50
N ALA A 134 -0.83 17.08 3.88
CA ALA A 134 -1.06 18.49 4.15
C ALA A 134 -1.43 18.80 5.62
N LEU A 135 -2.13 17.88 6.29
CA LEU A 135 -2.51 18.00 7.70
C LEU A 135 -1.34 17.75 8.66
N LEU A 136 -0.58 16.68 8.42
CA LEU A 136 0.38 16.14 9.39
C LEU A 136 1.83 16.57 9.12
N LEU A 137 2.10 17.07 7.93
CA LEU A 137 3.42 17.49 7.47
C LEU A 137 3.33 18.88 6.80
N PRO A 138 2.79 19.91 7.51
CA PRO A 138 2.55 21.21 6.90
C PRO A 138 3.82 21.91 6.41
N ASP A 139 4.97 21.58 7.00
CA ASP A 139 6.28 22.14 6.65
C ASP A 139 7.00 21.34 5.56
N LEU A 140 6.42 20.21 5.09
CA LEU A 140 7.00 19.41 4.02
C LEU A 140 6.81 20.12 2.68
N ASN A 141 7.89 20.56 2.07
CA ASN A 141 7.85 21.23 0.78
C ASN A 141 7.74 20.20 -0.36
N LEU A 142 6.51 19.80 -0.69
CA LEU A 142 6.23 18.95 -1.85
C LEU A 142 5.96 19.79 -3.08
N ARG A 143 6.62 19.48 -4.19
CA ARG A 143 6.30 20.06 -5.50
C ARG A 143 4.95 19.60 -6.01
N SER A 144 4.66 18.30 -5.86
CA SER A 144 3.36 17.74 -6.23
C SER A 144 3.03 16.49 -5.43
N THR A 145 1.74 16.14 -5.44
CA THR A 145 1.24 14.84 -4.96
C THR A 145 0.44 14.19 -6.06
N ALA A 146 0.90 13.05 -6.56
CA ALA A 146 0.24 12.28 -7.61
C ALA A 146 -0.44 11.04 -7.03
N PHE A 147 -1.67 10.73 -7.47
CA PHE A 147 -2.35 9.49 -7.13
C PHE A 147 -1.86 8.35 -8.02
N ILE A 148 -1.08 7.46 -7.45
CA ILE A 148 -0.45 6.33 -8.15
C ILE A 148 -0.75 5.05 -7.36
N PRO A 149 -1.91 4.42 -7.56
CA PRO A 149 -2.19 3.12 -6.95
C PRO A 149 -1.30 2.04 -7.58
N PRO A 150 -1.13 0.89 -6.91
CA PRO A 150 -0.43 -0.27 -7.45
C PRO A 150 -0.91 -0.65 -8.86
N ALA A 151 -0.12 -1.43 -9.56
CA ALA A 151 -0.37 -1.78 -10.96
C ALA A 151 -0.46 -3.29 -11.20
N ALA A 152 -1.22 -3.66 -12.23
CA ALA A 152 -1.28 -5.02 -12.75
C ALA A 152 -0.01 -5.36 -13.54
N ARG A 153 0.51 -6.58 -13.35
CA ARG A 153 1.63 -7.14 -14.10
C ARG A 153 1.26 -8.48 -14.69
N ALA A 154 1.34 -8.60 -16.02
CA ALA A 154 1.03 -9.86 -16.72
C ALA A 154 1.95 -11.00 -16.30
N GLU A 155 3.20 -10.70 -15.94
CA GLU A 155 4.21 -11.65 -15.48
C GLU A 155 3.84 -12.35 -14.16
N ASN A 156 2.90 -11.77 -13.40
CA ASN A 156 2.40 -12.35 -12.14
C ASN A 156 1.24 -13.33 -12.34
N ASP A 157 0.82 -13.59 -13.59
CA ASP A 157 -0.24 -14.56 -13.90
C ASP A 157 0.22 -15.99 -13.61
N ARG A 158 -0.45 -16.65 -12.69
CA ARG A 158 -0.27 -18.08 -12.30
C ARG A 158 -1.60 -18.83 -12.37
N SER A 159 -2.58 -18.28 -13.10
CA SER A 159 -3.93 -18.82 -13.14
C SER A 159 -3.98 -20.19 -13.82
N ILE A 160 -4.76 -21.09 -13.22
CA ILE A 160 -5.13 -22.38 -13.79
C ILE A 160 -6.56 -22.32 -14.34
N PRO A 161 -6.96 -23.28 -15.21
CA PRO A 161 -8.33 -23.34 -15.71
C PRO A 161 -9.36 -23.30 -14.58
N TRP A 162 -10.45 -22.57 -14.79
CA TRP A 162 -11.48 -22.35 -13.77
C TRP A 162 -12.00 -23.63 -13.12
N ALA A 163 -12.26 -24.67 -13.93
CA ALA A 163 -12.77 -25.95 -13.45
C ALA A 163 -11.77 -26.72 -12.53
N GLN A 164 -10.50 -26.36 -12.56
CA GLN A 164 -9.45 -26.99 -11.74
C GLN A 164 -9.18 -26.22 -10.44
N ARG A 165 -9.83 -25.07 -10.22
CA ARG A 165 -9.62 -24.26 -9.03
C ARG A 165 -10.24 -24.92 -7.82
N ASP A 166 -9.41 -25.20 -6.83
CA ASP A 166 -9.76 -25.97 -5.64
C ASP A 166 -9.97 -25.11 -4.38
N ILE A 167 -9.69 -23.78 -4.46
CA ILE A 167 -9.91 -22.81 -3.38
C ILE A 167 -11.12 -21.95 -3.75
N ASP A 168 -12.18 -22.00 -2.95
CA ASP A 168 -13.36 -21.17 -3.22
C ASP A 168 -13.10 -19.72 -2.80
N LEU A 169 -12.47 -19.52 -1.62
CA LEU A 169 -12.16 -18.20 -1.06
C LEU A 169 -10.75 -18.17 -0.48
N LEU A 170 -9.94 -17.24 -0.93
CA LEU A 170 -8.59 -16.95 -0.41
C LEU A 170 -8.61 -15.67 0.44
N TYR A 171 -7.90 -15.68 1.54
CA TYR A 171 -7.50 -14.46 2.24
C TYR A 171 -5.98 -14.47 2.48
N VAL A 172 -5.28 -13.40 2.10
CA VAL A 172 -3.84 -13.22 2.34
C VAL A 172 -3.63 -11.97 3.19
N GLY A 173 -3.09 -12.15 4.39
CA GLY A 173 -2.77 -11.04 5.28
C GLY A 173 -2.58 -11.47 6.73
N ASN A 174 -1.70 -10.78 7.43
CA ASN A 174 -1.40 -11.03 8.83
C ASN A 174 -2.44 -10.41 9.75
N LEU A 175 -2.74 -11.09 10.85
CA LEU A 175 -3.46 -10.55 11.99
C LEU A 175 -2.45 -10.28 13.12
N LYS A 176 -2.14 -9.01 13.35
CA LYS A 176 -1.24 -8.61 14.43
C LYS A 176 -1.98 -8.66 15.77
N HIS A 177 -1.87 -9.76 16.51
CA HIS A 177 -2.53 -9.92 17.82
C HIS A 177 -2.14 -8.83 18.82
N ASP A 178 -0.87 -8.45 18.85
CA ASP A 178 -0.40 -7.39 19.75
C ASP A 178 -1.11 -6.05 19.48
N ALA A 179 -1.42 -5.77 18.20
CA ALA A 179 -2.20 -4.59 17.86
C ALA A 179 -3.61 -4.64 18.47
N LEU A 180 -4.26 -5.82 18.51
CA LEU A 180 -5.59 -6.00 19.11
C LEU A 180 -5.60 -5.81 20.63
N GLN A 181 -4.47 -5.84 21.30
CA GLN A 181 -4.33 -5.60 22.74
C GLN A 181 -4.37 -4.10 23.13
N ARG A 182 -4.59 -3.20 22.17
CA ARG A 182 -4.51 -1.74 22.38
C ARG A 182 -3.20 -1.34 23.05
N PRO A 183 -2.07 -1.35 22.33
CA PRO A 183 -0.73 -1.19 22.92
C PRO A 183 -0.49 0.14 23.62
N TRP A 184 -1.38 1.09 23.48
CA TRP A 184 -1.33 2.42 24.11
C TRP A 184 -1.94 2.47 25.53
N ARG A 185 -2.52 1.39 26.07
CA ARG A 185 -3.25 1.38 27.37
C ARG A 185 -2.47 1.95 28.54
N GLN A 186 -1.15 1.87 28.51
CA GLN A 186 -0.26 2.40 29.57
C GLN A 186 0.31 3.78 29.25
N SER A 187 -0.10 4.39 28.15
CA SER A 187 0.40 5.71 27.75
C SER A 187 -0.50 6.84 28.27
N PRO A 188 0.05 8.04 28.43
CA PRO A 188 -0.76 9.22 28.80
C PRO A 188 -1.94 9.49 27.87
N GLU A 189 -1.81 9.11 26.60
CA GLU A 189 -2.83 9.33 25.55
C GLU A 189 -3.87 8.20 25.45
N ALA A 190 -3.86 7.23 26.39
CA ALA A 190 -4.70 6.03 26.33
C ALA A 190 -6.18 6.35 26.07
N ALA A 191 -6.73 7.30 26.82
CA ALA A 191 -8.15 7.69 26.67
C ALA A 191 -8.47 8.25 25.27
N ARG A 192 -7.55 9.05 24.69
CA ARG A 192 -7.71 9.62 23.34
C ARG A 192 -7.58 8.55 22.26
N CYS A 193 -6.61 7.66 22.41
CA CYS A 193 -6.44 6.54 21.49
C CYS A 193 -7.62 5.55 21.55
N ASP A 194 -8.17 5.26 22.74
CA ASP A 194 -9.38 4.41 22.89
C ASP A 194 -10.56 5.05 22.18
N GLN A 195 -10.80 6.31 22.40
CA GLN A 195 -11.89 7.05 21.79
C GLN A 195 -11.78 7.11 20.26
N LEU A 196 -10.60 7.40 19.73
CA LEU A 196 -10.33 7.40 18.30
C LEU A 196 -10.54 6.00 17.70
N ALA A 197 -10.05 4.96 18.36
CA ALA A 197 -10.19 3.58 17.94
C ALA A 197 -11.66 3.15 17.87
N ASP A 198 -12.44 3.44 18.92
CA ASP A 198 -13.85 3.07 18.98
C ASP A 198 -14.68 3.83 17.92
N ARG A 199 -14.42 5.13 17.71
CA ARG A 199 -15.05 5.91 16.63
C ARG A 199 -14.69 5.38 15.25
N ALA A 200 -13.41 4.98 15.02
CA ALA A 200 -12.98 4.46 13.75
C ALA A 200 -13.59 3.09 13.43
N ILE A 201 -13.77 2.22 14.43
CA ILE A 201 -14.47 0.94 14.25
C ILE A 201 -15.97 1.15 13.99
N ALA A 202 -16.58 2.16 14.61
CA ALA A 202 -17.99 2.50 14.39
C ALA A 202 -18.25 3.18 13.03
N ARG A 203 -17.20 3.77 12.41
CA ARG A 203 -17.27 4.47 11.10
C ARG A 203 -16.15 3.98 10.16
N PRO A 204 -16.14 2.68 9.81
CA PRO A 204 -15.07 2.08 9.02
C PRO A 204 -15.05 2.54 7.55
N ASP A 205 -16.06 3.26 7.10
CA ASP A 205 -16.21 3.92 5.80
C ASP A 205 -15.45 5.25 5.70
N LEU A 206 -14.93 5.76 6.82
CA LEU A 206 -14.15 7.00 6.84
C LEU A 206 -12.65 6.75 7.03
N PRO A 207 -11.80 7.49 6.33
CA PRO A 207 -10.36 7.49 6.60
C PRO A 207 -10.06 7.91 8.05
N LEU A 208 -9.13 7.23 8.71
CA LEU A 208 -8.83 7.40 10.14
C LEU A 208 -8.52 8.87 10.50
N HIS A 209 -7.79 9.60 9.64
CA HIS A 209 -7.51 11.03 9.89
C HIS A 209 -8.77 11.90 9.88
N LYS A 210 -9.81 11.56 9.10
CA LYS A 210 -11.09 12.27 9.13
C LYS A 210 -11.85 11.98 10.42
N VAL A 211 -11.82 10.73 10.89
CA VAL A 211 -12.39 10.37 12.20
C VAL A 211 -11.70 11.14 13.32
N LEU A 212 -10.38 11.29 13.25
CA LEU A 212 -9.61 12.10 14.20
C LEU A 212 -10.01 13.59 14.16
N ILE A 213 -10.11 14.18 12.97
CA ILE A 213 -10.52 15.59 12.82
C ILE A 213 -11.93 15.81 13.38
N ASP A 214 -12.86 14.90 13.09
CA ASP A 214 -14.22 14.95 13.63
C ASP A 214 -14.19 14.87 15.17
N MET A 215 -13.40 13.96 15.74
CA MET A 215 -13.24 13.82 17.18
C MET A 215 -12.70 15.11 17.84
N ILE A 216 -11.66 15.71 17.25
CA ILE A 216 -11.05 16.96 17.74
C ILE A 216 -12.08 18.10 17.73
N ARG A 217 -12.82 18.24 16.63
CA ARG A 217 -13.84 19.27 16.46
C ARG A 217 -15.00 19.10 17.43
N ASP A 218 -15.57 17.89 17.53
CA ASP A 218 -16.77 17.62 18.32
C ASP A 218 -16.53 17.78 19.81
N GLU A 219 -15.30 17.52 20.26
CA GLU A 219 -14.92 17.57 21.69
C GLU A 219 -14.06 18.77 22.05
N HIS A 220 -13.85 19.68 21.09
CA HIS A 220 -13.04 20.89 21.30
C HIS A 220 -11.66 20.58 21.89
N ILE A 221 -10.97 19.55 21.34
CA ILE A 221 -9.67 19.12 21.83
C ILE A 221 -8.59 20.08 21.36
N GLU A 222 -7.89 20.68 22.29
CA GLU A 222 -6.62 21.37 21.98
C GLU A 222 -5.53 20.32 21.73
N THR A 223 -4.88 20.39 20.58
CA THR A 223 -3.89 19.40 20.17
C THR A 223 -2.87 19.99 19.20
N THR A 224 -1.72 19.33 19.09
CA THR A 224 -0.67 19.65 18.13
C THR A 224 -0.64 18.65 16.97
N VAL A 225 0.07 18.98 15.90
CA VAL A 225 0.33 18.05 14.79
C VAL A 225 1.06 16.80 15.28
N ALA A 226 1.99 16.95 16.22
CA ALA A 226 2.73 15.83 16.80
C ALA A 226 1.80 14.86 17.56
N ASP A 227 0.84 15.39 18.35
CA ASP A 227 -0.14 14.57 19.06
C ASP A 227 -1.05 13.82 18.07
N MET A 228 -1.54 14.52 17.05
CA MET A 228 -2.38 13.91 16.00
C MET A 228 -1.64 12.76 15.30
N THR A 229 -0.40 12.99 14.91
CA THR A 229 0.45 11.97 14.28
C THR A 229 0.65 10.76 15.19
N LEU A 230 0.95 11.00 16.46
CA LEU A 230 1.15 9.95 17.46
C LEU A 230 -0.12 9.11 17.66
N TRP A 231 -1.30 9.73 17.77
CA TRP A 231 -2.56 9.00 17.94
C TRP A 231 -2.89 8.16 16.71
N LEU A 232 -2.69 8.70 15.52
CA LEU A 232 -2.88 7.96 14.26
C LEU A 232 -1.95 6.75 14.17
N GLN A 233 -0.66 6.92 14.42
CA GLN A 233 0.32 5.84 14.39
C GLN A 233 -0.01 4.72 15.39
N ARG A 234 -0.47 5.07 16.59
CA ARG A 234 -0.84 4.08 17.62
C ARG A 234 -2.10 3.32 17.27
N VAL A 235 -3.13 4.03 16.77
CA VAL A 235 -4.47 3.47 16.58
C VAL A 235 -4.62 2.71 15.28
N GLU A 236 -3.91 3.10 14.21
CA GLU A 236 -4.10 2.55 12.88
C GLU A 236 -3.92 1.03 12.81
N TYR A 237 -2.86 0.49 13.40
CA TYR A 237 -2.63 -0.96 13.41
C TYR A 237 -3.75 -1.73 14.12
N PHE A 238 -4.31 -1.17 15.19
CA PHE A 238 -5.48 -1.77 15.86
C PHE A 238 -6.70 -1.75 14.94
N VAL A 239 -7.01 -0.61 14.35
CA VAL A 239 -8.17 -0.45 13.44
C VAL A 239 -8.03 -1.42 12.27
N ARG A 240 -6.87 -1.44 11.62
CA ARG A 240 -6.55 -2.34 10.50
C ARG A 240 -6.72 -3.81 10.90
N ALA A 241 -6.15 -4.21 12.03
CA ALA A 241 -6.26 -5.58 12.54
C ALA A 241 -7.71 -5.95 12.88
N ARG A 242 -8.44 -5.03 13.53
CA ARG A 242 -9.84 -5.27 13.92
C ARG A 242 -10.76 -5.39 12.71
N LEU A 243 -10.64 -4.51 11.73
CA LEU A 243 -11.44 -4.57 10.49
C LEU A 243 -11.15 -5.86 9.70
N ARG A 244 -9.89 -6.29 9.62
CA ARG A 244 -9.52 -7.59 9.02
C ARG A 244 -10.17 -8.75 9.77
N GLN A 245 -10.10 -8.75 11.10
CA GLN A 245 -10.70 -9.79 11.92
C GLN A 245 -12.23 -9.85 11.70
N ILE A 246 -12.90 -8.70 11.68
CA ILE A 246 -14.36 -8.61 11.42
C ILE A 246 -14.68 -9.20 10.03
N ALA A 247 -14.00 -8.74 8.97
CA ALA A 247 -14.29 -9.18 7.61
C ALA A 247 -14.01 -10.68 7.41
N VAL A 248 -12.88 -11.20 7.92
CA VAL A 248 -12.53 -12.62 7.81
C VAL A 248 -13.52 -13.50 8.59
N ARG A 249 -13.91 -13.07 9.79
CA ARG A 249 -14.93 -13.77 10.58
C ARG A 249 -16.31 -13.80 9.88
N ALA A 250 -16.74 -12.65 9.36
CA ALA A 250 -17.98 -12.56 8.60
C ALA A 250 -17.96 -13.47 7.36
N ALA A 251 -16.81 -13.57 6.68
CA ALA A 251 -16.64 -14.40 5.52
C ALA A 251 -16.81 -15.90 5.81
N THR A 252 -16.49 -16.38 7.03
CA THR A 252 -16.68 -17.78 7.39
C THR A 252 -18.16 -18.19 7.41
N ALA A 253 -19.08 -17.23 7.65
CA ALA A 253 -20.53 -17.47 7.60
C ALA A 253 -21.05 -17.76 6.19
N SER A 254 -20.23 -17.55 5.15
CA SER A 254 -20.58 -17.93 3.77
C SER A 254 -20.68 -19.45 3.57
N GLY A 255 -20.02 -20.25 4.41
CA GLY A 255 -19.91 -21.70 4.27
C GLY A 255 -18.95 -22.16 3.18
N LEU A 256 -18.25 -21.26 2.50
CA LEU A 256 -17.26 -21.56 1.47
C LEU A 256 -16.00 -22.18 2.06
N ARG A 257 -15.30 -23.01 1.27
CA ARG A 257 -13.96 -23.49 1.63
C ARG A 257 -13.01 -22.32 1.56
N MET A 258 -12.54 -21.85 2.73
CA MET A 258 -11.68 -20.68 2.87
C MET A 258 -10.26 -21.06 3.24
N LEU A 259 -9.31 -20.53 2.50
CA LEU A 259 -7.88 -20.61 2.83
C LEU A 259 -7.42 -19.24 3.35
N ILE A 260 -6.95 -19.19 4.58
CA ILE A 260 -6.32 -18.04 5.20
C ILE A 260 -4.81 -18.23 5.21
N VAL A 261 -4.05 -17.24 4.71
CA VAL A 261 -2.59 -17.24 4.68
C VAL A 261 -2.06 -16.02 5.43
N GLY A 262 -1.28 -16.26 6.46
CA GLY A 262 -0.65 -15.19 7.24
C GLY A 262 -0.48 -15.54 8.71
N ASP A 263 0.31 -14.73 9.41
CA ASP A 263 0.50 -14.86 10.85
C ASP A 263 -0.70 -14.40 11.65
N GLY A 264 -0.81 -14.95 12.87
CA GLY A 264 -1.75 -14.53 13.88
C GLY A 264 -3.18 -15.06 13.70
N TRP A 265 -3.44 -15.94 12.74
CA TRP A 265 -4.75 -16.56 12.53
C TRP A 265 -4.89 -17.90 13.24
N ALA A 266 -3.76 -18.59 13.47
CA ALA A 266 -3.74 -19.86 14.20
C ALA A 266 -3.70 -19.62 15.71
N GLY A 267 -4.57 -20.32 16.45
CA GLY A 267 -4.56 -20.34 17.92
C GLY A 267 -5.43 -19.25 18.57
N GLY A 268 -6.53 -19.66 19.16
CA GLY A 268 -7.42 -18.83 19.96
C GLY A 268 -8.85 -18.70 19.46
N ASP A 269 -9.12 -19.17 18.25
CA ASP A 269 -10.46 -19.10 17.67
C ASP A 269 -10.93 -20.49 17.21
N ASP A 270 -12.19 -20.83 17.52
CA ASP A 270 -12.85 -21.99 16.94
C ASP A 270 -13.23 -21.68 15.48
N TRP A 271 -12.37 -22.08 14.55
CA TRP A 271 -12.64 -21.93 13.14
C TRP A 271 -13.53 -23.09 12.64
N PRO A 272 -14.51 -22.79 11.77
CA PRO A 272 -15.29 -23.85 11.10
C PRO A 272 -14.39 -24.82 10.33
N SER A 273 -14.83 -26.06 10.17
CA SER A 273 -14.08 -27.09 9.41
C SER A 273 -13.86 -26.73 7.93
N SER A 274 -14.60 -25.77 7.39
CA SER A 274 -14.42 -25.22 6.04
C SER A 274 -13.22 -24.25 5.93
N VAL A 275 -12.59 -23.87 7.04
CA VAL A 275 -11.47 -22.92 7.08
C VAL A 275 -10.14 -23.69 7.25
N THR A 276 -9.20 -23.39 6.37
CA THR A 276 -7.82 -23.85 6.49
C THR A 276 -6.91 -22.65 6.70
N ILE A 277 -5.97 -22.74 7.67
CA ILE A 277 -5.02 -21.68 7.97
C ILE A 277 -3.61 -22.16 7.61
N ARG A 278 -2.84 -21.29 6.94
CA ARG A 278 -1.43 -21.51 6.62
C ARG A 278 -0.57 -20.36 7.14
N PRO A 279 0.69 -20.64 7.49
CA PRO A 279 1.66 -19.59 7.82
C PRO A 279 1.88 -18.64 6.63
N PRO A 280 2.55 -17.50 6.84
CA PRO A 280 2.95 -16.61 5.76
C PRO A 280 3.72 -17.34 4.67
N LEU A 281 3.46 -16.96 3.43
CA LEU A 281 4.10 -17.45 2.24
C LEU A 281 4.87 -16.31 1.55
N SER A 282 5.77 -16.67 0.64
CA SER A 282 6.42 -15.70 -0.22
C SER A 282 5.41 -14.97 -1.12
N TYR A 283 5.79 -13.81 -1.62
CA TYR A 283 4.94 -13.01 -2.49
C TYR A 283 4.56 -13.79 -3.76
N GLU A 284 5.48 -14.57 -4.33
CA GLU A 284 5.22 -15.39 -5.51
C GLU A 284 4.29 -16.59 -5.22
N GLU A 285 4.44 -17.26 -4.07
CA GLU A 285 3.52 -18.33 -3.67
C GLU A 285 2.09 -17.81 -3.50
N CYS A 286 1.92 -16.54 -3.07
CA CYS A 286 0.61 -15.90 -3.01
C CYS A 286 -0.02 -15.76 -4.40
N PHE A 287 0.74 -15.53 -5.48
CA PHE A 287 0.21 -15.52 -6.85
C PHE A 287 -0.27 -16.91 -7.28
N VAL A 288 0.49 -17.96 -6.93
CA VAL A 288 0.07 -19.34 -7.22
C VAL A 288 -1.25 -19.67 -6.52
N LEU A 289 -1.41 -19.25 -5.27
CA LEU A 289 -2.68 -19.44 -4.56
C LEU A 289 -3.82 -18.61 -5.18
N ALA A 290 -3.56 -17.38 -5.57
CA ALA A 290 -4.55 -16.56 -6.29
C ALA A 290 -4.98 -17.23 -7.59
N GLY A 291 -4.04 -17.81 -8.35
CA GLY A 291 -4.32 -18.53 -9.59
C GLY A 291 -5.16 -19.82 -9.40
N ARG A 292 -5.14 -20.41 -8.19
CA ARG A 292 -5.95 -21.59 -7.79
C ARG A 292 -7.27 -21.21 -7.13
N SER A 293 -7.47 -19.91 -6.82
CA SER A 293 -8.64 -19.45 -6.09
C SER A 293 -9.70 -18.90 -7.04
N LYS A 294 -10.98 -19.09 -6.70
CA LYS A 294 -12.10 -18.48 -7.42
C LYS A 294 -12.28 -17.04 -7.00
N MET A 295 -12.21 -16.78 -5.70
CA MET A 295 -12.38 -15.46 -5.09
C MET A 295 -11.29 -15.20 -4.07
N ALA A 296 -11.01 -13.92 -3.81
CA ALA A 296 -10.17 -13.48 -2.71
C ALA A 296 -10.86 -12.35 -1.93
N LEU A 297 -10.93 -12.55 -0.60
CA LEU A 297 -11.38 -11.51 0.31
C LEU A 297 -10.25 -10.50 0.53
N ASP A 298 -10.56 -9.22 0.43
CA ASP A 298 -9.67 -8.15 0.85
C ASP A 298 -10.38 -7.21 1.82
N ALA A 299 -9.68 -6.84 2.88
CA ALA A 299 -10.10 -5.84 3.85
C ALA A 299 -8.96 -4.83 4.04
N SER A 300 -9.20 -3.59 3.69
CA SER A 300 -8.17 -2.55 3.67
C SER A 300 -8.68 -1.23 4.24
N THR A 301 -7.77 -0.46 4.77
CA THR A 301 -7.98 0.92 5.22
C THR A 301 -7.80 1.96 4.11
N TYR A 302 -7.49 1.55 2.88
CA TYR A 302 -7.45 2.42 1.69
C TYR A 302 -8.86 2.55 1.11
N LEU A 303 -9.55 3.63 1.43
CA LEU A 303 -10.96 3.80 1.07
C LEU A 303 -11.16 4.49 -0.29
N ASN A 304 -10.14 5.18 -0.80
CA ASN A 304 -10.15 5.83 -2.12
C ASN A 304 -8.94 5.46 -2.97
N GLY A 305 -8.49 4.23 -2.84
CA GLY A 305 -7.32 3.72 -3.53
C GLY A 305 -7.34 2.21 -3.67
N ALA A 306 -6.17 1.62 -3.83
CA ALA A 306 -5.99 0.18 -3.90
C ALA A 306 -4.70 -0.25 -3.20
N ASN A 307 -4.67 -1.49 -2.74
CA ASN A 307 -3.44 -2.20 -2.44
C ASN A 307 -3.04 -3.11 -3.62
N ASP A 308 -1.82 -3.60 -3.60
CA ASP A 308 -1.24 -4.47 -4.61
C ASP A 308 -2.00 -5.78 -4.83
N ARG A 309 -2.56 -6.36 -3.77
CA ARG A 309 -3.28 -7.64 -3.83
C ARG A 309 -4.46 -7.61 -4.79
N ILE A 310 -5.17 -6.50 -4.88
CA ILE A 310 -6.32 -6.35 -5.79
C ILE A 310 -5.89 -6.64 -7.23
N PHE A 311 -4.79 -6.01 -7.70
CA PHE A 311 -4.32 -6.21 -9.06
C PHE A 311 -3.74 -7.61 -9.27
N ASN A 312 -3.06 -8.16 -8.27
CA ASN A 312 -2.57 -9.54 -8.31
C ASN A 312 -3.71 -10.57 -8.38
N TYR A 313 -4.81 -10.35 -7.67
CA TYR A 313 -6.01 -11.18 -7.78
C TYR A 313 -6.63 -11.08 -9.18
N VAL A 314 -6.83 -9.87 -9.68
CA VAL A 314 -7.41 -9.65 -11.01
C VAL A 314 -6.55 -10.28 -12.11
N VAL A 315 -5.22 -10.11 -12.08
CA VAL A 315 -4.31 -10.73 -13.07
C VAL A 315 -4.43 -12.25 -13.06
N ASN A 316 -4.60 -12.84 -11.89
CA ASN A 316 -4.77 -14.29 -11.70
C ASN A 316 -6.23 -14.76 -11.89
N ARG A 317 -7.12 -13.91 -12.42
CA ARG A 317 -8.55 -14.24 -12.60
C ARG A 317 -9.21 -14.73 -11.33
N CYS A 318 -8.75 -14.24 -10.19
CA CYS A 318 -9.33 -14.46 -8.87
C CYS A 318 -10.19 -13.24 -8.54
N LEU A 319 -11.51 -13.42 -8.34
CA LEU A 319 -12.40 -12.30 -8.10
C LEU A 319 -12.10 -11.61 -6.77
N PRO A 320 -11.69 -10.33 -6.77
CA PRO A 320 -11.61 -9.59 -5.53
C PRO A 320 -13.00 -9.31 -4.96
N VAL A 321 -13.21 -9.68 -3.70
CA VAL A 321 -14.36 -9.27 -2.89
C VAL A 321 -13.79 -8.38 -1.78
N THR A 322 -14.05 -7.09 -1.86
CA THR A 322 -13.37 -6.09 -1.04
C THR A 322 -14.38 -5.14 -0.37
N ASN A 323 -13.98 -4.52 0.73
CA ASN A 323 -14.80 -3.45 1.30
C ASN A 323 -14.94 -2.30 0.30
N ALA A 324 -16.08 -1.60 0.37
CA ALA A 324 -16.40 -0.47 -0.52
C ALA A 324 -15.27 0.56 -0.55
N ARG A 325 -14.84 0.92 -1.77
CA ARG A 325 -13.72 1.84 -2.03
C ARG A 325 -14.03 2.67 -3.26
N GLY A 326 -14.33 3.92 -3.05
CA GLY A 326 -14.84 4.81 -4.10
C GLY A 326 -14.03 4.83 -5.41
N TRP A 327 -12.71 4.68 -5.36
CA TRP A 327 -11.90 4.59 -6.58
C TRP A 327 -12.08 3.24 -7.29
N LEU A 328 -11.98 2.11 -6.58
CA LEU A 328 -12.13 0.77 -7.18
C LEU A 328 -13.53 0.56 -7.73
N GLU A 329 -14.56 1.07 -7.05
CA GLU A 329 -15.96 1.01 -7.53
C GLU A 329 -16.10 1.71 -8.88
N ARG A 330 -15.53 2.89 -9.04
CA ARG A 330 -15.54 3.62 -10.33
C ARG A 330 -14.76 2.90 -11.43
N GLN A 331 -13.71 2.14 -11.09
CA GLN A 331 -12.88 1.47 -12.10
C GLN A 331 -13.42 0.10 -12.49
N PHE A 332 -13.99 -0.66 -11.55
CA PHE A 332 -14.31 -2.07 -11.73
C PHE A 332 -15.74 -2.48 -11.30
N GLY A 333 -16.55 -1.55 -10.77
CA GLY A 333 -17.90 -1.86 -10.33
C GLY A 333 -18.77 -2.44 -11.45
N ASP A 334 -18.79 -1.78 -12.59
CA ASP A 334 -19.53 -2.23 -13.79
C ASP A 334 -18.91 -3.46 -14.47
N GLN A 335 -17.70 -3.87 -14.05
CA GLN A 335 -16.99 -5.03 -14.60
C GLN A 335 -17.10 -6.27 -13.71
N GLY A 336 -17.92 -6.21 -12.69
CA GLY A 336 -18.21 -7.37 -11.86
C GLY A 336 -17.37 -7.52 -10.59
N MET A 337 -16.48 -6.57 -10.22
CA MET A 337 -15.85 -6.59 -8.90
C MET A 337 -16.93 -6.50 -7.82
N ARG A 338 -16.76 -7.24 -6.73
CA ARG A 338 -17.76 -7.28 -5.65
C ARG A 338 -17.29 -6.46 -4.46
N PHE A 339 -18.23 -5.66 -3.94
CA PHE A 339 -18.00 -4.79 -2.79
C PHE A 339 -18.96 -5.15 -1.66
N TYR A 340 -18.48 -5.01 -0.42
CA TYR A 340 -19.27 -5.18 0.79
C TYR A 340 -19.07 -3.99 1.73
N SER A 341 -20.08 -3.72 2.56
CA SER A 341 -19.92 -2.81 3.68
C SER A 341 -19.32 -3.53 4.88
N ILE A 342 -18.23 -3.03 5.40
CA ILE A 342 -17.60 -3.60 6.61
C ILE A 342 -18.40 -3.26 7.88
N SER A 343 -19.32 -2.29 7.78
CA SER A 343 -20.29 -1.96 8.85
C SER A 343 -21.42 -2.98 8.95
N ASP A 344 -21.65 -3.77 7.87
CA ASP A 344 -22.67 -4.80 7.83
C ASP A 344 -21.99 -6.17 7.59
N VAL A 345 -21.73 -6.86 8.71
CA VAL A 345 -21.05 -8.17 8.66
C VAL A 345 -21.86 -9.26 7.96
N ASP A 346 -23.19 -9.16 7.93
CA ASP A 346 -24.05 -10.12 7.25
C ASP A 346 -23.96 -9.97 5.74
N GLU A 347 -23.71 -8.75 5.25
CA GLU A 347 -23.51 -8.45 3.84
C GLU A 347 -22.26 -9.15 3.28
N VAL A 348 -21.17 -9.28 4.06
CA VAL A 348 -19.95 -9.97 3.62
C VAL A 348 -20.26 -11.40 3.19
N GLY A 349 -20.92 -12.16 4.04
CA GLY A 349 -21.31 -13.55 3.75
C GLY A 349 -22.27 -13.67 2.57
N ALA A 350 -23.24 -12.76 2.47
CA ALA A 350 -24.19 -12.71 1.36
C ALA A 350 -23.49 -12.40 0.03
N THR A 351 -22.66 -11.37 0.00
CA THR A 351 -21.87 -10.99 -1.19
C THR A 351 -21.02 -12.15 -1.69
N LEU A 352 -20.33 -12.86 -0.80
CA LEU A 352 -19.50 -14.01 -1.17
C LEU A 352 -20.33 -15.16 -1.75
N ARG A 353 -21.49 -15.48 -1.21
CA ARG A 353 -22.37 -16.53 -1.77
C ARG A 353 -22.89 -16.18 -3.16
N HIS A 354 -23.28 -14.92 -3.37
CA HIS A 354 -23.79 -14.45 -4.66
C HIS A 354 -22.69 -14.25 -5.72
N ALA A 355 -21.44 -14.12 -5.31
CA ALA A 355 -20.31 -13.88 -6.21
C ALA A 355 -19.97 -15.09 -7.08
N LEU A 356 -20.27 -16.32 -6.66
CA LEU A 356 -20.03 -17.55 -7.42
C LEU A 356 -21.11 -17.76 -8.48
N SER A 357 -21.08 -16.96 -9.55
CA SER A 357 -22.00 -17.12 -10.69
C SER A 357 -21.38 -17.97 -11.80
N PRO A 358 -22.18 -18.59 -12.69
CA PRO A 358 -21.68 -19.30 -13.87
C PRO A 358 -20.89 -18.39 -14.84
N SER A 359 -21.21 -17.09 -14.90
CA SER A 359 -20.54 -16.09 -15.75
C SER A 359 -19.24 -15.56 -15.17
N LEU A 360 -18.88 -15.93 -13.95
CA LEU A 360 -17.75 -15.33 -13.23
C LEU A 360 -16.41 -15.46 -13.98
N ALA A 361 -16.20 -16.56 -14.70
CA ALA A 361 -14.96 -16.76 -15.47
C ALA A 361 -14.81 -15.70 -16.58
N ASP A 362 -15.88 -15.39 -17.30
CA ASP A 362 -15.90 -14.39 -18.38
C ASP A 362 -15.77 -12.97 -17.82
N GLU A 363 -16.47 -12.69 -16.69
CA GLU A 363 -16.34 -11.41 -15.97
C GLU A 363 -14.87 -11.16 -15.56
N MET A 364 -14.21 -12.18 -15.05
CA MET A 364 -12.80 -12.08 -14.62
C MET A 364 -11.85 -11.87 -15.78
N GLU A 365 -12.09 -12.47 -16.95
CA GLU A 365 -11.26 -12.22 -18.13
C GLU A 365 -11.41 -10.78 -18.64
N ALA A 366 -12.62 -10.25 -18.65
CA ALA A 366 -12.89 -8.85 -19.03
C ALA A 366 -12.22 -7.87 -18.07
N MET A 367 -12.33 -8.11 -16.75
CA MET A 367 -11.70 -7.30 -15.70
C MET A 367 -10.16 -7.34 -15.80
N ARG A 368 -9.59 -8.53 -16.03
CA ARG A 368 -8.15 -8.70 -16.26
C ARG A 368 -7.67 -7.92 -17.47
N ALA A 369 -8.38 -8.02 -18.60
CA ALA A 369 -8.03 -7.29 -19.82
C ALA A 369 -8.02 -5.76 -19.57
N THR A 370 -8.97 -5.25 -18.79
CA THR A 370 -9.02 -3.84 -18.40
C THR A 370 -7.83 -3.48 -17.48
N ALA A 371 -7.55 -4.30 -16.47
CA ALA A 371 -6.44 -4.06 -15.56
C ALA A 371 -5.09 -4.00 -16.29
N LEU A 372 -4.83 -4.96 -17.16
CA LEU A 372 -3.58 -4.99 -17.95
C LEU A 372 -3.48 -3.86 -18.98
N ARG A 373 -4.61 -3.35 -19.49
CA ARG A 373 -4.61 -2.25 -20.46
C ARG A 373 -4.49 -0.86 -19.79
N GLN A 374 -5.21 -0.64 -18.68
CA GLN A 374 -5.41 0.70 -18.11
C GLN A 374 -4.73 0.90 -16.74
N HIS A 375 -4.39 -0.20 -16.06
CA HIS A 375 -3.87 -0.16 -14.70
C HIS A 375 -2.51 -0.88 -14.58
N ASN A 376 -1.68 -0.80 -15.61
CA ASN A 376 -0.31 -1.33 -15.64
C ASN A 376 0.72 -0.27 -15.22
N TRP A 377 1.97 -0.70 -14.99
CA TRP A 377 3.03 0.21 -14.60
C TRP A 377 3.42 1.24 -15.67
N ARG A 378 3.21 0.94 -16.96
CA ARG A 378 3.48 1.90 -18.04
C ARG A 378 2.56 3.13 -17.91
N GLU A 379 1.26 2.91 -17.70
CA GLU A 379 0.29 4.00 -17.51
C GLU A 379 0.54 4.75 -16.18
N ARG A 380 0.90 4.03 -15.09
CA ARG A 380 1.26 4.67 -13.82
C ARG A 380 2.50 5.57 -13.95
N LEU A 381 3.54 5.05 -14.60
CA LEU A 381 4.77 5.81 -14.78
C LEU A 381 4.56 7.02 -15.71
N ALA A 382 3.77 6.88 -16.78
CA ALA A 382 3.42 8.01 -17.65
C ALA A 382 2.72 9.14 -16.87
N THR A 383 1.69 8.80 -16.07
CA THR A 383 1.00 9.77 -15.19
C THR A 383 1.95 10.43 -14.19
N LEU A 384 2.88 9.65 -13.62
CA LEU A 384 3.86 10.15 -12.67
C LEU A 384 4.84 11.14 -13.31
N LEU A 385 5.31 10.82 -14.52
CA LEU A 385 6.22 11.70 -15.29
C LEU A 385 5.53 13.00 -15.73
N GLU A 386 4.25 12.95 -16.04
CA GLU A 386 3.45 14.16 -16.30
C GLU A 386 3.38 15.05 -15.06
N ALA A 387 3.03 14.49 -13.90
CA ALA A 387 2.94 15.23 -12.65
C ALA A 387 4.28 15.89 -12.21
N VAL A 388 5.42 15.32 -12.59
CA VAL A 388 6.72 15.94 -12.37
C VAL A 388 6.96 17.11 -13.34
N ARG A 389 6.69 16.92 -14.65
CA ARG A 389 6.90 17.95 -15.67
C ARG A 389 6.06 19.21 -15.47
N ASP A 390 4.84 19.05 -14.97
CA ASP A 390 3.91 20.18 -14.77
C ASP A 390 4.37 21.12 -13.65
N THR A 391 5.38 20.74 -12.89
CA THR A 391 5.91 21.50 -11.74
C THR A 391 7.34 22.02 -11.95
N ASP A 392 8.08 21.54 -12.95
CA ASP A 392 9.38 22.04 -13.37
C ASP A 392 9.23 23.23 -14.32
#